data_7d26ea2730379e75f5a13f948ac9088e
#
_entry.id   7d26ea2730379e75f5a13f948ac9088e
#
_cell.length_a   1.000
_cell.length_b   1.000
_cell.length_c   1.000
_cell.angle_alpha   90.00
_cell.angle_beta   90.00
_cell.angle_gamma   90.00
#
_symmetry.space_group_name_H-M   'P 1'
#
loop_
_entity.id
_entity.type
_entity.pdbx_description
1 polymer ?
#
loop_
_entity_poly.entity_id
_entity_poly.type
_entity_poly.pdbx_seq_one_letter_code
_entity_poly.pdbx_strand_id
1 'polypeptide(L)'
;MTDYKIEEGRIDDVIRMIREIPEFESTPSMDDIMSRISHVPHLVLTAYMDGKPAGFKIGYERDGAFYSWLGGVVPPYRRAGVAAGLAEAQEKWAKTQGYRTIWMKTRNRFPAMLLMAIGRGFQITGFDPRDKIAEHRIVLTKSL
;
A
#
# COMPACT_ATOMS: atom_id res chain seq x y z
N MET A 1 16.04 18.71 -5.01
CA MET A 1 15.85 17.42 -4.35
C MET A 1 14.72 17.52 -3.33
N THR A 2 13.75 16.66 -3.43
CA THR A 2 12.59 16.72 -2.53
C THR A 2 12.80 15.69 -1.43
N ASP A 3 12.92 16.17 -0.21
CA ASP A 3 13.11 15.28 0.94
C ASP A 3 11.78 14.90 1.55
N TYR A 4 11.61 13.62 1.77
CA TYR A 4 10.47 13.10 2.52
C TYR A 4 11.00 12.19 3.64
N LYS A 5 10.17 12.06 4.67
CA LYS A 5 10.48 11.24 5.83
C LYS A 5 9.38 10.18 5.98
N ILE A 6 9.79 8.92 6.14
CA ILE A 6 8.85 7.82 6.36
C ILE A 6 8.95 7.38 7.81
N GLU A 7 7.81 7.27 8.46
CA GLU A 7 7.72 6.80 9.85
C GLU A 7 6.40 6.07 10.09
N GLU A 8 6.26 5.41 11.22
CA GLU A 8 4.99 4.82 11.61
C GLU A 8 3.94 5.93 11.69
N GLY A 9 2.82 5.72 11.02
CA GLY A 9 1.81 6.74 10.84
C GLY A 9 0.57 6.52 11.69
N ARG A 10 -0.27 7.54 11.70
CA ARG A 10 -1.55 7.51 12.40
C ARG A 10 -2.67 7.24 11.40
N ILE A 11 -3.64 6.44 11.82
CA ILE A 11 -4.80 6.12 10.96
C ILE A 11 -5.59 7.38 10.60
N ASP A 12 -5.66 8.37 11.49
CA ASP A 12 -6.32 9.66 11.17
C ASP A 12 -5.71 10.33 9.95
N ASP A 13 -4.38 10.34 9.86
CA ASP A 13 -3.68 10.94 8.72
C ASP A 13 -3.92 10.12 7.45
N VAL A 14 -3.98 8.81 7.57
CA VAL A 14 -4.29 7.92 6.44
C VAL A 14 -5.67 8.23 5.88
N ILE A 15 -6.68 8.35 6.75
CA ILE A 15 -8.05 8.65 6.33
C ILE A 15 -8.13 10.00 5.61
N ARG A 16 -7.43 11.01 6.12
CA ARG A 16 -7.35 12.32 5.45
C ARG A 16 -6.73 12.20 4.06
N MET A 17 -5.64 11.44 3.94
CA MET A 17 -4.98 11.25 2.65
C MET A 17 -5.89 10.51 1.66
N ILE A 18 -6.60 9.49 2.10
CA ILE A 18 -7.52 8.74 1.24
C ILE A 18 -8.57 9.67 0.62
N ARG A 19 -9.10 10.62 1.38
CA ARG A 19 -10.07 11.59 0.89
C ARG A 19 -9.51 12.49 -0.22
N GLU A 20 -8.20 12.69 -0.24
CA GLU A 20 -7.53 13.51 -1.23
C GLU A 20 -7.00 12.71 -2.43
N ILE A 21 -7.10 11.39 -2.40
CA ILE A 21 -6.62 10.50 -3.47
C ILE A 21 -7.81 10.05 -4.31
N PRO A 22 -7.93 10.54 -5.57
CA PRO A 22 -9.14 10.29 -6.38
C PRO A 22 -9.34 8.83 -6.77
N GLU A 23 -8.31 8.01 -6.76
CA GLU A 23 -8.42 6.58 -7.10
C GLU A 23 -9.22 5.79 -6.06
N PHE A 24 -9.36 6.29 -4.86
CA PHE A 24 -10.21 5.65 -3.85
C PHE A 24 -11.67 6.07 -4.06
N GLU A 25 -12.53 5.10 -4.37
CA GLU A 25 -13.95 5.34 -4.61
C GLU A 25 -14.72 5.67 -3.32
N SER A 26 -14.22 5.14 -2.19
CA SER A 26 -14.83 5.39 -0.88
C SER A 26 -13.73 5.50 0.17
N THR A 27 -14.06 6.19 1.25
CA THR A 27 -13.12 6.34 2.39
C THR A 27 -13.56 5.39 3.50
N PRO A 28 -12.70 4.41 3.86
CA PRO A 28 -13.00 3.55 5.00
C PRO A 28 -13.01 4.36 6.29
N SER A 29 -13.81 3.93 7.26
CA SER A 29 -13.82 4.54 8.58
C SER A 29 -12.65 4.04 9.42
N MET A 30 -12.40 4.72 10.54
CA MET A 30 -11.43 4.26 11.54
C MET A 30 -11.76 2.83 11.96
N ASP A 31 -13.04 2.54 12.25
CA ASP A 31 -13.47 1.22 12.69
C ASP A 31 -13.26 0.14 11.61
N ASP A 32 -13.49 0.48 10.34
CA ASP A 32 -13.26 -0.45 9.22
C ASP A 32 -11.78 -0.86 9.17
N ILE A 33 -10.89 0.11 9.29
CA ILE A 33 -9.45 -0.15 9.23
C ILE A 33 -9.04 -0.95 10.46
N MET A 34 -9.40 -0.48 11.65
CA MET A 34 -9.00 -1.11 12.91
C MET A 34 -9.54 -2.54 13.06
N SER A 35 -10.77 -2.79 12.63
CA SER A 35 -11.34 -4.15 12.67
C SER A 35 -10.54 -5.15 11.85
N ARG A 36 -9.87 -4.67 10.80
CA ARG A 36 -9.07 -5.53 9.94
C ARG A 36 -7.66 -5.77 10.47
N ILE A 37 -7.03 -4.77 11.09
CA ILE A 37 -5.60 -4.85 11.44
C ILE A 37 -5.31 -5.01 12.93
N SER A 38 -6.24 -4.64 13.83
CA SER A 38 -5.93 -4.52 15.26
C SER A 38 -5.59 -5.82 15.98
N HIS A 39 -6.02 -6.96 15.45
CA HIS A 39 -5.84 -8.27 16.07
C HIS A 39 -4.77 -9.14 15.40
N VAL A 40 -4.03 -8.61 14.43
CA VAL A 40 -2.94 -9.30 13.73
C VAL A 40 -1.73 -8.38 13.66
N PRO A 41 -0.52 -8.93 13.46
CA PRO A 41 0.64 -8.09 13.17
C PRO A 41 0.36 -7.20 11.97
N HIS A 42 0.67 -5.91 12.10
CA HIS A 42 0.38 -4.93 11.04
C HIS A 42 1.39 -3.79 11.08
N LEU A 43 1.39 -3.00 10.01
CA LEU A 43 2.23 -1.83 9.89
C LEU A 43 1.45 -0.72 9.20
N VAL A 44 1.49 0.47 9.77
CA VAL A 44 0.98 1.69 9.16
C VAL A 44 2.16 2.63 8.95
N LEU A 45 2.45 2.96 7.70
CA LEU A 45 3.54 3.89 7.36
C LEU A 45 2.96 5.16 6.75
N THR A 46 3.54 6.29 7.10
CA THR A 46 3.22 7.58 6.48
C THR A 46 4.51 8.25 6.03
N ALA A 47 4.47 8.81 4.83
CA ALA A 47 5.53 9.67 4.32
C ALA A 47 5.10 11.12 4.53
N TYR A 48 5.99 11.92 5.06
CA TYR A 48 5.77 13.35 5.29
C TYR A 48 6.73 14.15 4.42
N MET A 49 6.21 15.16 3.73
CA MET A 49 7.00 16.12 2.96
C MET A 49 6.75 17.50 3.55
N ASP A 50 7.82 18.16 4.00
CA ASP A 50 7.72 19.46 4.66
C ASP A 50 6.69 19.44 5.82
N GLY A 51 6.69 18.33 6.58
CA GLY A 51 5.80 18.13 7.71
C GLY A 51 4.35 17.79 7.37
N LYS A 52 4.02 17.63 6.09
CA LYS A 52 2.65 17.31 5.63
C LYS A 52 2.54 15.86 5.19
N PRO A 53 1.44 15.16 5.54
CA PRO A 53 1.21 13.81 5.06
C PRO A 53 1.15 13.78 3.53
N ALA A 54 2.03 13.01 2.92
CA ALA A 54 2.18 12.95 1.47
C ALA A 54 1.79 11.60 0.88
N GLY A 55 1.91 10.54 1.66
CA GLY A 55 1.58 9.19 1.22
C GLY A 55 1.53 8.23 2.38
N PHE A 56 1.00 7.05 2.14
CA PHE A 56 0.86 6.04 3.19
C PHE A 56 0.90 4.62 2.62
N LYS A 57 1.13 3.66 3.52
CA LYS A 57 0.92 2.24 3.26
C LYS A 57 0.43 1.56 4.53
N ILE A 58 -0.52 0.63 4.36
CA ILE A 58 -0.98 -0.25 5.42
C ILE A 58 -0.85 -1.68 4.94
N GLY A 59 -0.25 -2.52 5.77
CA GLY A 59 -0.19 -3.95 5.54
C GLY A 59 -0.41 -4.72 6.82
N TYR A 60 -0.78 -5.97 6.69
CA TYR A 60 -1.02 -6.85 7.84
C TYR A 60 -0.81 -8.31 7.46
N GLU A 61 -0.59 -9.13 8.48
CA GLU A 61 -0.44 -10.56 8.25
C GLU A 61 -1.75 -11.18 7.77
N ARG A 62 -1.67 -11.91 6.66
CA ARG A 62 -2.81 -12.62 6.10
C ARG A 62 -2.32 -13.88 5.40
N ASP A 63 -2.91 -15.02 5.74
CA ASP A 63 -2.56 -16.32 5.14
C ASP A 63 -1.07 -16.67 5.30
N GLY A 64 -0.50 -16.31 6.45
CA GLY A 64 0.88 -16.65 6.78
C GLY A 64 1.95 -15.79 6.11
N ALA A 65 1.55 -14.76 5.36
CA ALA A 65 2.45 -13.84 4.68
C ALA A 65 2.07 -12.40 5.01
N PHE A 66 2.87 -11.44 4.57
CA PHE A 66 2.53 -10.04 4.79
C PHE A 66 1.73 -9.51 3.59
N TYR A 67 0.52 -9.05 3.84
CA TYR A 67 -0.37 -8.51 2.82
C TYR A 67 -0.29 -6.99 2.80
N SER A 68 0.17 -6.43 1.68
CA SER A 68 0.18 -4.99 1.45
C SER A 68 -1.22 -4.56 0.99
N TRP A 69 -2.01 -4.07 1.92
CA TRP A 69 -3.44 -3.88 1.71
C TRP A 69 -3.80 -2.56 1.04
N LEU A 70 -3.42 -1.43 1.65
CA LEU A 70 -3.75 -0.10 1.14
C LEU A 70 -2.48 0.72 0.98
N GLY A 71 -2.48 1.59 0.00
CA GLY A 71 -1.40 2.55 -0.18
C GLY A 71 -1.79 3.61 -1.17
N GLY A 72 -1.16 4.76 -1.08
CA GLY A 72 -1.39 5.85 -2.00
C GLY A 72 -0.50 7.05 -1.71
N VAL A 73 -0.41 7.92 -2.72
CA VAL A 73 0.33 9.18 -2.64
C VAL A 73 -0.63 10.30 -3.03
N VAL A 74 -0.71 11.30 -2.18
CA VAL A 74 -1.55 12.48 -2.44
C VAL A 74 -1.04 13.17 -3.71
N PRO A 75 -1.92 13.53 -4.67
CA PRO A 75 -1.50 13.99 -5.98
C PRO A 75 -0.39 15.05 -6.04
N PRO A 76 -0.39 16.13 -5.22
CA PRO A 76 0.68 17.11 -5.29
C PRO A 76 2.09 16.56 -4.99
N TYR A 77 2.17 15.41 -4.34
CA TYR A 77 3.44 14.81 -3.91
C TYR A 77 3.88 13.64 -4.79
N ARG A 78 3.18 13.40 -5.88
CA ARG A 78 3.52 12.32 -6.81
C ARG A 78 4.80 12.65 -7.60
N ARG A 79 5.45 11.61 -8.14
CA ARG A 79 6.69 11.69 -8.92
C ARG A 79 7.90 12.19 -8.13
N ALA A 80 7.85 12.05 -6.80
CA ALA A 80 8.96 12.40 -5.90
C ALA A 80 9.59 11.16 -5.24
N GLY A 81 9.25 9.95 -5.71
CA GLY A 81 9.78 8.71 -5.16
C GLY A 81 9.10 8.23 -3.89
N VAL A 82 8.03 8.88 -3.45
CA VAL A 82 7.33 8.55 -2.20
C VAL A 82 6.77 7.13 -2.21
N ALA A 83 6.10 6.74 -3.30
CA ALA A 83 5.51 5.40 -3.40
C ALA A 83 6.59 4.30 -3.32
N ALA A 84 7.69 4.47 -4.02
CA ALA A 84 8.82 3.54 -3.99
C ALA A 84 9.45 3.47 -2.60
N GLY A 85 9.61 4.60 -1.95
CA GLY A 85 10.17 4.67 -0.59
C GLY A 85 9.29 3.97 0.44
N LEU A 86 7.98 4.16 0.35
CA LEU A 86 7.02 3.48 1.22
C LEU A 86 7.04 1.96 0.99
N ALA A 87 7.09 1.53 -0.26
CA ALA A 87 7.15 0.11 -0.60
C ALA A 87 8.43 -0.53 -0.06
N GLU A 88 9.57 0.12 -0.24
CA GLU A 88 10.86 -0.34 0.27
C GLU A 88 10.86 -0.46 1.80
N ALA A 89 10.35 0.56 2.49
CA ALA A 89 10.27 0.56 3.94
C ALA A 89 9.36 -0.57 4.46
N GLN A 90 8.23 -0.80 3.81
CA GLN A 90 7.31 -1.88 4.17
C GLN A 90 7.96 -3.26 3.98
N GLU A 91 8.62 -3.48 2.86
CA GLU A 91 9.28 -4.76 2.56
C GLU A 91 10.41 -5.04 3.55
N LYS A 92 11.19 -4.01 3.87
CA LYS A 92 12.28 -4.12 4.82
C LYS A 92 11.77 -4.48 6.22
N TRP A 93 10.71 -3.81 6.66
CA TRP A 93 10.08 -4.11 7.95
C TRP A 93 9.54 -5.53 7.97
N ALA A 94 8.81 -5.94 6.93
CA ALA A 94 8.23 -7.28 6.86
C ALA A 94 9.32 -8.37 6.91
N LYS A 95 10.42 -8.15 6.22
CA LYS A 95 11.57 -9.07 6.25
C LYS A 95 12.16 -9.15 7.65
N THR A 96 12.33 -8.02 8.33
CA THR A 96 12.84 -7.95 9.69
C THR A 96 11.94 -8.70 10.67
N GLN A 97 10.62 -8.67 10.45
CA GLN A 97 9.66 -9.39 11.28
C GLN A 97 9.62 -10.90 11.01
N GLY A 98 10.36 -11.38 10.02
CA GLY A 98 10.46 -12.79 9.72
C GLY A 98 9.53 -13.29 8.61
N TYR A 99 8.81 -12.38 7.94
CA TYR A 99 7.99 -12.77 6.79
C TYR A 99 8.88 -13.14 5.61
N ARG A 100 8.53 -14.22 4.92
CA ARG A 100 9.26 -14.69 3.75
C ARG A 100 8.66 -14.16 2.45
N THR A 101 7.43 -13.70 2.51
CA THR A 101 6.65 -13.33 1.34
C THR A 101 5.79 -12.12 1.64
N ILE A 102 5.74 -11.19 0.69
CA ILE A 102 4.80 -10.09 0.69
C ILE A 102 3.93 -10.20 -0.57
N TRP A 103 2.65 -9.92 -0.45
CA TRP A 103 1.73 -9.99 -1.58
C TRP A 103 0.75 -8.83 -1.58
N MET A 104 0.15 -8.59 -2.73
CA MET A 104 -0.77 -7.48 -2.92
C MET A 104 -1.79 -7.83 -3.98
N LYS A 105 -2.88 -7.06 -4.03
CA LYS A 105 -3.88 -7.11 -5.09
C LYS A 105 -3.96 -5.74 -5.74
N THR A 106 -4.14 -5.73 -7.06
CA THR A 106 -4.46 -4.52 -7.79
C THR A 106 -5.55 -4.82 -8.82
N ARG A 107 -5.97 -3.83 -9.57
CA ARG A 107 -7.00 -3.98 -10.61
C ARG A 107 -6.45 -3.55 -11.96
N ASN A 108 -7.03 -4.09 -13.03
CA ASN A 108 -6.64 -3.68 -14.39
C ASN A 108 -6.74 -2.16 -14.60
N ARG A 109 -7.70 -1.52 -13.95
CA ARG A 109 -7.87 -0.06 -14.05
C ARG A 109 -6.72 0.76 -13.47
N PHE A 110 -5.79 0.12 -12.78
CA PHE A 110 -4.62 0.79 -12.18
C PHE A 110 -3.30 0.28 -12.78
N PRO A 111 -3.05 0.50 -14.07
CA PRO A 111 -1.85 -0.03 -14.72
C PRO A 111 -0.55 0.51 -14.11
N ALA A 112 -0.55 1.74 -13.62
CA ALA A 112 0.65 2.29 -12.99
C ALA A 112 1.08 1.49 -11.74
N MET A 113 0.11 1.05 -10.94
CA MET A 113 0.39 0.22 -9.76
C MET A 113 0.95 -1.14 -10.17
N LEU A 114 0.38 -1.75 -11.21
CA LEU A 114 0.84 -3.04 -11.73
C LEU A 114 2.28 -2.94 -12.24
N LEU A 115 2.58 -1.90 -13.03
CA LEU A 115 3.92 -1.69 -13.56
C LEU A 115 4.94 -1.43 -12.45
N MET A 116 4.56 -0.65 -11.44
CA MET A 116 5.45 -0.39 -10.31
C MET A 116 5.76 -1.67 -9.54
N ALA A 117 4.75 -2.49 -9.28
CA ALA A 117 4.94 -3.75 -8.56
C ALA A 117 5.87 -4.70 -9.33
N ILE A 118 5.63 -4.87 -10.62
CA ILE A 118 6.47 -5.72 -11.47
C ILE A 118 7.92 -5.18 -11.49
N GLY A 119 8.07 -3.87 -11.63
CA GLY A 119 9.39 -3.23 -11.63
C GLY A 119 10.14 -3.41 -10.32
N ARG A 120 9.44 -3.63 -9.22
CA ARG A 120 10.03 -3.88 -7.90
C ARG A 120 10.23 -5.37 -7.61
N GLY A 121 9.98 -6.24 -8.57
CA GLY A 121 10.24 -7.67 -8.42
C GLY A 121 9.04 -8.52 -8.03
N PHE A 122 7.84 -7.95 -7.99
CA PHE A 122 6.64 -8.75 -7.79
C PHE A 122 6.32 -9.56 -9.04
N GLN A 123 5.79 -10.74 -8.86
CA GLN A 123 5.34 -11.62 -9.93
C GLN A 123 3.83 -11.85 -9.82
N ILE A 124 3.16 -11.95 -10.94
CA ILE A 124 1.73 -12.25 -10.96
C ILE A 124 1.54 -13.71 -10.55
N THR A 125 0.78 -13.93 -9.49
CA THR A 125 0.52 -15.27 -8.94
C THR A 125 -0.95 -15.64 -8.92
N GLY A 126 -1.84 -14.70 -9.23
CA GLY A 126 -3.26 -14.98 -9.24
C GLY A 126 -4.05 -13.99 -10.05
N PHE A 127 -5.26 -14.42 -10.42
CA PHE A 127 -6.18 -13.64 -11.22
C PHE A 127 -7.60 -13.95 -10.75
N ASP A 128 -8.37 -12.90 -10.47
CA ASP A 128 -9.74 -13.02 -10.01
C ASP A 128 -10.64 -12.17 -10.90
N PRO A 129 -11.35 -12.80 -11.87
CA PRO A 129 -12.18 -12.06 -12.82
C PRO A 129 -13.41 -11.45 -12.16
N ARG A 130 -13.84 -10.32 -12.68
CA ARG A 130 -15.08 -9.62 -12.31
C ARG A 130 -15.89 -9.40 -13.56
N ASP A 131 -17.13 -8.89 -13.41
CA ASP A 131 -18.01 -8.63 -14.55
C ASP A 131 -17.37 -7.66 -15.56
N LYS A 132 -16.70 -6.64 -15.05
CA LYS A 132 -16.00 -5.66 -15.89
C LYS A 132 -14.52 -5.98 -15.93
N ILE A 133 -13.95 -6.01 -17.12
CA ILE A 133 -12.51 -6.29 -17.31
C ILE A 133 -11.64 -5.31 -16.50
N ALA A 134 -12.01 -4.03 -16.47
CA ALA A 134 -11.29 -3.01 -15.71
C ALA A 134 -11.20 -3.34 -14.21
N GLU A 135 -12.15 -4.12 -13.69
CA GLU A 135 -12.23 -4.46 -12.27
C GLU A 135 -11.63 -5.84 -11.94
N HIS A 136 -11.09 -6.56 -12.92
CA HIS A 136 -10.40 -7.83 -12.64
C HIS A 136 -9.27 -7.60 -11.65
N ARG A 137 -9.20 -8.47 -10.64
CA ARG A 137 -8.14 -8.43 -9.62
C ARG A 137 -6.94 -9.22 -10.10
N ILE A 138 -5.78 -8.65 -9.87
CA ILE A 138 -4.49 -9.30 -10.16
C ILE A 138 -3.77 -9.42 -8.82
N VAL A 139 -3.34 -10.64 -8.50
CA VAL A 139 -2.58 -10.91 -7.28
C VAL A 139 -1.10 -11.00 -7.65
N LEU A 140 -0.26 -10.30 -6.90
CA LEU A 140 1.18 -10.30 -7.11
C LEU A 140 1.88 -10.66 -5.81
N THR A 141 2.99 -11.36 -5.93
CA THR A 141 3.75 -11.88 -4.79
C THR A 141 5.23 -11.62 -5.01
N LYS A 142 5.93 -11.32 -3.92
CA LYS A 142 7.38 -11.12 -3.94
C LYS A 142 8.00 -11.86 -2.76
N SER A 143 9.11 -12.56 -3.02
CA SER A 143 9.94 -13.16 -1.96
C SER A 143 10.76 -12.07 -1.27
N LEU A 144 10.82 -12.14 0.05
CA LEU A 144 11.57 -11.19 0.86
C LEU A 144 12.95 -11.71 1.25
#